data_158e7eb5d6aa514cc96346105b00c0ca
#
_entry.id   158e7eb5d6aa514cc96346105b00c0ca
#
_cell.length_a   1.000
_cell.length_b   1.000
_cell.length_c   1.000
_cell.angle_alpha   90.00
_cell.angle_beta   90.00
_cell.angle_gamma   90.00
#
_symmetry.space_group_name_H-M   'P 1'
#
loop_
_entity.id
_entity.type
_entity.pdbx_description
1 polymer ?
#
loop_
_entity_poly.entity_id
_entity_poly.type
_entity_poly.pdbx_seq_one_letter_code
_entity_poly.pdbx_strand_id
1 'polypeptide(L)'
;MQCKQPRYTFLIEGCFIFFILHIKRTMDKINAVITGVGGFVPDDVLTNDDLSKMVDTTDEWIMTRVGIKERRILKDPNLSSGYMGTQAVNDLMQKTGIDPMSVEGIVCSTSTSDYHFPSTASIIAYESGCRNAYAFDIQAACAGFIFALETAANYIRSGRYKRLIVVSSEKMSSMTDYTDRATCPLFGDAGAAVLLEATTEDYGVIDTLLRTDGSGKSHLIMKAGGSLHMPSHETVDQRLHFVYQEGQAVFKRAVIDMADAAEEIVRRNGLTKDQIDWIVPHQANLRIIDAAARRLGVNKDKVMINIRK
;
A
#
# COMPACT_ATOMS: atom_id res chain seq x y z
N MET A 1 6.12 35.71 -38.55
CA MET A 1 6.66 36.03 -37.22
C MET A 1 6.89 34.72 -36.48
N GLN A 2 8.13 34.26 -36.46
CA GLN A 2 8.52 33.03 -35.74
C GLN A 2 8.78 33.40 -34.27
N CYS A 3 7.98 32.88 -33.36
CA CYS A 3 8.20 33.04 -31.93
C CYS A 3 9.33 32.08 -31.50
N LYS A 4 10.53 32.62 -31.27
CA LYS A 4 11.63 31.88 -30.65
C LYS A 4 11.36 31.79 -29.18
N GLN A 5 11.11 30.60 -28.69
CA GLN A 5 11.07 30.32 -27.26
C GLN A 5 12.48 30.15 -26.67
N PRO A 6 12.73 30.61 -25.44
CA PRO A 6 14.04 30.53 -24.84
C PRO A 6 14.37 29.09 -24.38
N ARG A 7 15.60 28.66 -24.65
CA ARG A 7 16.18 27.42 -24.09
C ARG A 7 16.76 27.77 -22.73
N TYR A 8 16.25 27.17 -21.67
CA TYR A 8 16.86 27.24 -20.35
C TYR A 8 17.65 25.97 -20.10
N THR A 9 18.97 26.11 -19.89
CA THR A 9 19.85 25.04 -19.42
C THR A 9 20.23 25.41 -18.01
N PHE A 10 19.88 24.58 -17.03
CA PHE A 10 20.39 24.70 -15.68
C PHE A 10 21.47 23.65 -15.47
N LEU A 11 22.69 24.11 -15.19
CA LEU A 11 23.79 23.27 -14.73
C LEU A 11 23.85 23.36 -13.22
N ILE A 12 23.66 22.25 -12.53
CA ILE A 12 24.00 22.09 -11.13
C ILE A 12 25.20 21.17 -11.08
N GLU A 13 26.33 21.63 -10.59
CA GLU A 13 27.55 20.84 -10.43
C GLU A 13 27.26 19.62 -9.56
N GLY A 14 27.51 18.43 -10.12
CA GLY A 14 27.41 17.15 -9.42
C GLY A 14 26.17 16.30 -9.72
N CYS A 15 25.16 16.79 -10.44
CA CYS A 15 24.01 15.97 -10.85
C CYS A 15 23.51 16.45 -12.23
N PHE A 16 23.68 15.60 -13.26
CA PHE A 16 23.16 15.92 -14.60
C PHE A 16 21.69 15.52 -14.70
N ILE A 17 20.80 16.51 -14.66
CA ILE A 17 19.37 16.33 -14.97
C ILE A 17 19.11 16.96 -16.33
N PHE A 18 18.86 16.14 -17.36
CA PHE A 18 18.45 16.61 -18.67
C PHE A 18 16.93 16.71 -18.77
N PHE A 19 16.41 17.93 -18.92
CA PHE A 19 15.03 18.15 -19.34
C PHE A 19 14.97 18.46 -20.84
N ILE A 20 14.36 17.60 -21.64
CA ILE A 20 14.03 17.89 -23.03
C ILE A 20 12.57 18.34 -23.07
N LEU A 21 12.33 19.62 -23.24
CA LEU A 21 11.00 20.18 -23.48
C LEU A 21 10.77 20.34 -24.98
N HIS A 22 9.79 19.69 -25.49
CA HIS A 22 9.05 19.73 -26.75
C HIS A 22 9.16 18.47 -27.59
N ILE A 23 8.26 17.54 -27.34
CA ILE A 23 7.76 16.64 -28.37
C ILE A 23 6.24 16.83 -28.40
N LYS A 24 5.69 17.40 -29.48
CA LYS A 24 4.27 17.25 -29.80
C LYS A 24 4.05 15.79 -30.16
N ARG A 25 3.66 14.98 -29.20
CA ARG A 25 3.17 13.64 -29.44
C ARG A 25 1.65 13.71 -29.37
N THR A 26 0.97 13.50 -30.49
CA THR A 26 -0.43 13.05 -30.45
C THR A 26 -0.39 11.68 -29.84
N MET A 27 -0.70 11.57 -28.55
CA MET A 27 -0.71 10.27 -27.86
C MET A 27 -2.11 9.70 -28.01
N ASP A 28 -2.18 8.48 -28.53
CA ASP A 28 -3.38 7.67 -28.36
C ASP A 28 -3.67 7.54 -26.86
N LYS A 29 -4.96 7.43 -26.50
CA LYS A 29 -5.36 7.25 -25.09
C LYS A 29 -4.74 5.96 -24.60
N ILE A 30 -3.76 6.08 -23.70
CA ILE A 30 -3.11 4.92 -23.06
C ILE A 30 -3.68 4.80 -21.66
N ASN A 31 -4.14 3.61 -21.31
CA ASN A 31 -4.55 3.22 -19.97
C ASN A 31 -3.55 2.25 -19.33
N ALA A 32 -3.62 2.11 -18.02
CA ALA A 32 -2.90 1.09 -17.27
C ALA A 32 -3.87 0.01 -16.83
N VAL A 33 -3.55 -1.25 -17.08
CA VAL A 33 -4.37 -2.40 -16.69
C VAL A 33 -3.57 -3.36 -15.81
N ILE A 34 -4.21 -3.94 -14.80
CA ILE A 34 -3.62 -5.01 -13.98
C ILE A 34 -3.72 -6.31 -14.78
N THR A 35 -2.57 -6.89 -15.14
CA THR A 35 -2.47 -8.12 -15.93
C THR A 35 -1.96 -9.32 -15.13
N GLY A 36 -1.43 -9.07 -13.92
CA GLY A 36 -0.94 -10.12 -13.05
C GLY A 36 -0.99 -9.72 -11.59
N VAL A 37 -1.09 -10.73 -10.73
CA VAL A 37 -1.08 -10.56 -9.27
C VAL A 37 -0.22 -11.62 -8.62
N GLY A 38 0.51 -11.24 -7.58
CA GLY A 38 1.28 -12.14 -6.74
C GLY A 38 1.14 -11.79 -5.27
N GLY A 39 1.46 -12.73 -4.41
CA GLY A 39 1.35 -12.53 -2.98
C GLY A 39 2.25 -13.47 -2.18
N PHE A 40 2.59 -13.03 -0.99
CA PHE A 40 3.30 -13.82 -0.01
C PHE A 40 2.76 -13.53 1.39
N VAL A 41 2.50 -14.56 2.14
CA VAL A 41 2.18 -14.49 3.57
C VAL A 41 3.11 -15.45 4.32
N PRO A 42 3.63 -15.06 5.50
CA PRO A 42 4.44 -15.96 6.31
C PRO A 42 3.67 -17.22 6.75
N ASP A 43 4.40 -18.31 6.99
CA ASP A 43 3.80 -19.57 7.45
C ASP A 43 3.39 -19.52 8.94
N ASP A 44 4.11 -18.74 9.75
CA ASP A 44 3.82 -18.62 11.17
C ASP A 44 2.50 -17.89 11.43
N VAL A 45 1.68 -18.51 12.25
CA VAL A 45 0.36 -18.01 12.66
C VAL A 45 0.40 -17.57 14.11
N LEU A 46 -0.17 -16.40 14.40
CA LEU A 46 -0.46 -15.91 15.74
C LEU A 46 -1.98 -15.89 15.93
N THR A 47 -2.49 -16.80 16.75
CA THR A 47 -3.92 -16.94 17.03
C THR A 47 -4.41 -15.99 18.11
N ASN A 48 -5.75 -15.85 18.24
CA ASN A 48 -6.35 -15.11 19.36
C ASN A 48 -6.03 -15.76 20.72
N ASP A 49 -5.97 -17.11 20.76
CA ASP A 49 -5.58 -17.84 21.97
C ASP A 49 -4.12 -17.59 22.36
N ASP A 50 -3.22 -17.39 21.40
CA ASP A 50 -1.85 -17.02 21.71
C ASP A 50 -1.77 -15.59 22.25
N LEU A 51 -2.54 -14.66 21.70
CA LEU A 51 -2.62 -13.29 22.22
C LEU A 51 -3.20 -13.25 23.63
N SER A 52 -4.15 -14.12 23.98
CA SER A 52 -4.73 -14.19 25.34
C SER A 52 -3.72 -14.59 26.41
N LYS A 53 -2.60 -15.22 26.01
CA LYS A 53 -1.47 -15.54 26.91
C LYS A 53 -0.52 -14.34 27.13
N MET A 54 -0.59 -13.32 26.26
CA MET A 54 0.29 -12.14 26.27
C MET A 54 -0.37 -10.92 26.90
N VAL A 55 -1.67 -10.71 26.62
CA VAL A 55 -2.44 -9.54 27.07
C VAL A 55 -3.83 -9.98 27.57
N ASP A 56 -4.46 -9.13 28.39
CA ASP A 56 -5.82 -9.36 28.91
C ASP A 56 -6.87 -9.24 27.78
N THR A 57 -7.07 -10.33 27.02
CA THR A 57 -8.02 -10.44 25.92
C THR A 57 -8.56 -11.85 25.78
N THR A 58 -9.57 -12.04 24.92
CA THR A 58 -10.14 -13.35 24.56
C THR A 58 -10.42 -13.41 23.07
N ASP A 59 -10.53 -14.64 22.51
CA ASP A 59 -10.99 -14.83 21.13
C ASP A 59 -12.34 -14.15 20.89
N GLU A 60 -13.32 -14.34 21.79
CA GLU A 60 -14.65 -13.73 21.69
C GLU A 60 -14.57 -12.21 21.63
N TRP A 61 -13.71 -11.59 22.47
CA TRP A 61 -13.53 -10.14 22.48
C TRP A 61 -12.96 -9.64 21.15
N ILE A 62 -11.91 -10.28 20.64
CA ILE A 62 -11.26 -9.90 19.37
C ILE A 62 -12.23 -10.11 18.20
N MET A 63 -12.89 -11.26 18.13
CA MET A 63 -13.85 -11.57 17.06
C MET A 63 -15.03 -10.59 17.03
N THR A 64 -15.56 -10.22 18.20
CA THR A 64 -16.68 -9.28 18.30
C THR A 64 -16.27 -7.85 17.95
N ARG A 65 -15.06 -7.41 18.36
CA ARG A 65 -14.60 -6.03 18.21
C ARG A 65 -13.91 -5.75 16.90
N VAL A 66 -13.19 -6.73 16.37
CA VAL A 66 -12.31 -6.57 15.20
C VAL A 66 -12.68 -7.52 14.08
N GLY A 67 -12.97 -8.79 14.40
CA GLY A 67 -13.30 -9.83 13.44
C GLY A 67 -12.09 -10.60 12.91
N ILE A 68 -10.90 -10.39 13.45
CA ILE A 68 -9.65 -11.08 13.07
C ILE A 68 -9.51 -12.36 13.89
N LYS A 69 -9.34 -13.50 13.21
CA LYS A 69 -9.14 -14.79 13.85
C LYS A 69 -7.66 -15.13 14.10
N GLU A 70 -6.82 -14.77 13.14
CA GLU A 70 -5.39 -15.06 13.17
C GLU A 70 -4.59 -14.00 12.41
N ARG A 71 -3.27 -13.93 12.64
CA ARG A 71 -2.30 -13.06 11.94
C ARG A 71 -1.15 -13.90 11.46
N ARG A 72 -0.66 -13.58 10.28
CA ARG A 72 0.60 -14.13 9.77
C ARG A 72 1.75 -13.27 10.26
N ILE A 73 2.79 -13.88 10.79
CA ILE A 73 3.92 -13.20 11.42
C ILE A 73 5.23 -13.73 10.85
N LEU A 74 6.05 -12.85 10.32
CA LEU A 74 7.40 -13.16 9.85
C LEU A 74 8.37 -13.17 11.04
N LYS A 75 8.50 -14.34 11.69
CA LYS A 75 9.27 -14.48 12.95
C LYS A 75 10.77 -14.36 12.78
N ASP A 76 11.30 -14.73 11.59
CA ASP A 76 12.74 -14.62 11.36
C ASP A 76 13.18 -13.14 11.42
N PRO A 77 14.07 -12.79 12.37
CA PRO A 77 14.53 -11.41 12.52
C PRO A 77 15.42 -10.94 11.35
N ASN A 78 15.94 -11.86 10.55
CA ASN A 78 16.78 -11.54 9.38
C ASN A 78 15.96 -11.32 8.10
N LEU A 79 14.66 -11.55 8.13
CA LEU A 79 13.75 -11.34 7.02
C LEU A 79 12.91 -10.08 7.25
N SER A 80 12.59 -9.37 6.16
CA SER A 80 12.09 -8.01 6.17
C SER A 80 10.87 -7.83 5.26
N SER A 81 10.35 -6.61 5.20
CA SER A 81 9.34 -6.21 4.20
C SER A 81 9.86 -6.40 2.78
N GLY A 82 11.13 -6.07 2.52
CA GLY A 82 11.77 -6.30 1.22
C GLY A 82 11.77 -7.78 0.82
N TYR A 83 12.04 -8.69 1.78
CA TYR A 83 11.94 -10.12 1.52
C TYR A 83 10.53 -10.53 1.09
N MET A 84 9.50 -10.14 1.85
CA MET A 84 8.11 -10.50 1.53
C MET A 84 7.66 -9.90 0.19
N GLY A 85 8.05 -8.65 -0.08
CA GLY A 85 7.81 -8.00 -1.36
C GLY A 85 8.48 -8.73 -2.52
N THR A 86 9.71 -9.20 -2.34
CA THR A 86 10.43 -10.01 -3.33
C THR A 86 9.72 -11.33 -3.60
N GLN A 87 9.26 -12.03 -2.55
CA GLN A 87 8.50 -13.28 -2.72
C GLN A 87 7.17 -13.03 -3.46
N ALA A 88 6.48 -11.93 -3.17
CA ALA A 88 5.25 -11.56 -3.88
C ALA A 88 5.51 -11.27 -5.37
N VAL A 89 6.61 -10.61 -5.71
CA VAL A 89 7.03 -10.37 -7.10
C VAL A 89 7.42 -11.67 -7.79
N ASN A 90 8.13 -12.56 -7.11
CA ASN A 90 8.48 -13.89 -7.65
C ASN A 90 7.24 -14.74 -7.93
N ASP A 91 6.25 -14.75 -7.04
CA ASP A 91 4.97 -15.43 -7.25
C ASP A 91 4.21 -14.83 -8.45
N LEU A 92 4.19 -13.51 -8.58
CA LEU A 92 3.64 -12.82 -9.74
C LEU A 92 4.33 -13.26 -11.04
N MET A 93 5.66 -13.28 -11.06
CA MET A 93 6.44 -13.69 -12.24
C MET A 93 6.20 -15.14 -12.60
N GLN A 94 6.13 -16.02 -11.61
CA GLN A 94 5.82 -17.43 -11.84
C GLN A 94 4.44 -17.62 -12.48
N LYS A 95 3.43 -16.86 -12.03
CA LYS A 95 2.07 -16.94 -12.54
C LYS A 95 1.89 -16.34 -13.94
N THR A 96 2.63 -15.27 -14.22
CA THR A 96 2.49 -14.53 -15.50
C THR A 96 3.48 -14.96 -16.57
N GLY A 97 4.60 -15.58 -16.19
CA GLY A 97 5.71 -15.89 -17.10
C GLY A 97 6.47 -14.66 -17.58
N ILE A 98 6.31 -13.50 -16.95
CA ILE A 98 6.97 -12.27 -17.37
C ILE A 98 8.49 -12.33 -17.14
N ASP A 99 9.25 -11.88 -18.13
CA ASP A 99 10.70 -11.71 -18.00
C ASP A 99 11.01 -10.55 -17.04
N PRO A 100 11.75 -10.78 -15.94
CA PRO A 100 12.16 -9.73 -15.01
C PRO A 100 12.88 -8.55 -15.67
N MET A 101 13.66 -8.84 -16.74
CA MET A 101 14.38 -7.80 -17.49
C MET A 101 13.46 -6.87 -18.29
N SER A 102 12.21 -7.27 -18.50
CA SER A 102 11.20 -6.46 -19.19
C SER A 102 10.45 -5.49 -18.27
N VAL A 103 10.63 -5.59 -16.96
CA VAL A 103 10.04 -4.70 -15.97
C VAL A 103 10.81 -3.38 -15.96
N GLU A 104 10.10 -2.27 -16.18
CA GLU A 104 10.71 -0.94 -16.33
C GLU A 104 10.72 -0.13 -15.03
N GLY A 105 9.89 -0.50 -14.04
CA GLY A 105 9.86 0.15 -12.74
C GLY A 105 9.13 -0.65 -11.66
N ILE A 106 9.55 -0.46 -10.40
CA ILE A 106 8.90 -0.98 -9.21
C ILE A 106 8.57 0.19 -8.27
N VAL A 107 7.31 0.31 -7.91
CA VAL A 107 6.83 1.25 -6.89
C VAL A 107 6.35 0.45 -5.70
N CYS A 108 7.04 0.59 -4.56
CA CYS A 108 6.68 -0.13 -3.33
C CYS A 108 5.98 0.80 -2.34
N SER A 109 4.81 0.39 -1.87
CA SER A 109 4.17 1.00 -0.73
C SER A 109 4.56 0.26 0.53
N THR A 110 5.21 0.96 1.47
CA THR A 110 5.57 0.41 2.78
C THR A 110 5.72 1.48 3.84
N SER A 111 5.30 1.18 5.07
CA SER A 111 5.57 1.95 6.29
C SER A 111 6.62 1.27 7.16
N THR A 112 6.99 0.04 6.82
CA THR A 112 7.97 -0.80 7.52
C THR A 112 9.16 -1.09 6.62
N SER A 113 9.72 -0.04 6.01
CA SER A 113 10.89 -0.15 5.13
C SER A 113 12.06 -0.84 5.84
N ASP A 114 12.84 -1.62 5.09
CA ASP A 114 14.01 -2.34 5.61
C ASP A 114 15.03 -1.37 6.21
N TYR A 115 15.22 -0.24 5.55
CA TYR A 115 16.16 0.83 5.93
C TYR A 115 15.57 2.20 5.58
N HIS A 116 16.12 3.26 6.13
CA HIS A 116 15.82 4.61 5.63
C HIS A 116 16.34 4.82 4.19
N PHE A 117 17.43 4.18 3.87
CA PHE A 117 18.02 4.05 2.53
C PHE A 117 18.96 2.83 2.51
N PRO A 118 19.04 2.07 1.40
CA PRO A 118 18.27 2.22 0.15
C PRO A 118 16.78 1.97 0.36
N SER A 119 15.96 2.32 -0.66
CA SER A 119 14.52 2.02 -0.64
C SER A 119 14.26 0.52 -0.67
N THR A 120 13.18 0.09 -0.03
CA THR A 120 12.70 -1.30 -0.08
C THR A 120 12.44 -1.75 -1.52
N ALA A 121 11.86 -0.87 -2.35
CA ALA A 121 11.66 -1.14 -3.78
C ALA A 121 12.97 -1.45 -4.52
N SER A 122 14.09 -0.78 -4.18
CA SER A 122 15.39 -1.04 -4.80
C SER A 122 15.93 -2.43 -4.44
N ILE A 123 15.71 -2.85 -3.20
CA ILE A 123 16.06 -4.20 -2.74
C ILE A 123 15.21 -5.24 -3.49
N ILE A 124 13.88 -5.04 -3.54
CA ILE A 124 12.97 -5.92 -4.27
C ILE A 124 13.37 -6.03 -5.74
N ALA A 125 13.67 -4.93 -6.42
CA ALA A 125 14.10 -4.93 -7.82
C ALA A 125 15.38 -5.73 -8.04
N TYR A 126 16.32 -5.59 -7.14
CA TYR A 126 17.57 -6.35 -7.18
C TYR A 126 17.34 -7.84 -6.95
N GLU A 127 16.66 -8.21 -5.87
CA GLU A 127 16.48 -9.60 -5.46
C GLU A 127 15.55 -10.40 -6.39
N SER A 128 14.57 -9.72 -7.03
CA SER A 128 13.67 -10.34 -8.00
C SER A 128 14.22 -10.37 -9.44
N GLY A 129 15.44 -9.86 -9.67
CA GLY A 129 16.07 -9.86 -10.99
C GLY A 129 15.59 -8.76 -11.95
N CYS A 130 14.78 -7.81 -11.51
CA CYS A 130 14.29 -6.68 -12.32
C CYS A 130 15.36 -5.58 -12.50
N ARG A 131 16.49 -5.94 -13.12
CA ARG A 131 17.69 -5.09 -13.20
C ARG A 131 17.53 -3.82 -14.04
N ASN A 132 16.54 -3.78 -14.92
CA ASN A 132 16.24 -2.60 -15.74
C ASN A 132 15.24 -1.65 -15.06
N ALA A 133 14.64 -2.05 -13.94
CA ALA A 133 13.63 -1.28 -13.27
C ALA A 133 14.22 -0.09 -12.48
N TYR A 134 13.66 1.11 -12.65
CA TYR A 134 13.80 2.12 -11.61
C TYR A 134 12.93 1.73 -10.41
N ALA A 135 13.33 2.16 -9.21
CA ALA A 135 12.60 1.74 -8.01
C ALA A 135 12.59 2.82 -6.94
N PHE A 136 11.46 2.99 -6.27
CA PHE A 136 11.31 3.88 -5.11
C PHE A 136 10.11 3.49 -4.24
N ASP A 137 10.14 3.93 -2.97
CA ASP A 137 9.09 3.70 -2.00
C ASP A 137 8.09 4.86 -1.94
N ILE A 138 6.84 4.52 -1.63
CA ILE A 138 5.78 5.46 -1.25
C ILE A 138 5.32 5.11 0.16
N GLN A 139 5.20 6.13 1.02
CA GLN A 139 4.63 5.99 2.35
C GLN A 139 3.29 6.73 2.43
N ALA A 140 2.20 5.97 2.49
CA ALA A 140 0.86 6.47 2.71
C ALA A 140 0.03 5.48 3.57
N ALA A 141 0.72 4.71 4.43
CA ALA A 141 0.16 3.73 5.34
C ALA A 141 -0.89 2.83 4.64
N CYS A 142 -2.05 2.60 5.26
CA CYS A 142 -3.10 1.72 4.73
C CYS A 142 -3.64 2.12 3.35
N ALA A 143 -3.47 3.37 2.91
CA ALA A 143 -3.85 3.84 1.58
C ALA A 143 -2.71 3.69 0.55
N GLY A 144 -1.53 3.28 0.98
CA GLY A 144 -0.30 3.30 0.18
C GLY A 144 -0.40 2.53 -1.13
N PHE A 145 -1.10 1.39 -1.15
CA PHE A 145 -1.31 0.63 -2.40
C PHE A 145 -2.02 1.48 -3.47
N ILE A 146 -3.07 2.24 -3.10
CA ILE A 146 -3.80 3.08 -4.07
C ILE A 146 -2.93 4.25 -4.54
N PHE A 147 -2.11 4.85 -3.66
CA PHE A 147 -1.15 5.89 -4.03
C PHE A 147 -0.09 5.35 -5.00
N ALA A 148 0.44 4.17 -4.74
CA ALA A 148 1.42 3.51 -5.60
C ALA A 148 0.81 3.10 -6.95
N LEU A 149 -0.42 2.57 -6.93
CA LEU A 149 -1.18 2.20 -8.13
C LEU A 149 -1.41 3.39 -9.05
N GLU A 150 -1.92 4.52 -8.52
CA GLU A 150 -2.14 5.74 -9.29
C GLU A 150 -0.83 6.32 -9.82
N THR A 151 0.23 6.32 -9.01
CA THR A 151 1.56 6.78 -9.45
C THR A 151 2.05 5.96 -10.64
N ALA A 152 2.02 4.63 -10.55
CA ALA A 152 2.43 3.75 -11.64
C ALA A 152 1.51 3.88 -12.87
N ALA A 153 0.19 3.98 -12.66
CA ALA A 153 -0.76 4.17 -13.76
C ALA A 153 -0.50 5.47 -14.52
N ASN A 154 -0.16 6.56 -13.84
CA ASN A 154 0.17 7.83 -14.49
C ASN A 154 1.50 7.76 -15.25
N TYR A 155 2.50 7.03 -14.78
CA TYR A 155 3.71 6.79 -15.56
C TYR A 155 3.42 6.03 -16.86
N ILE A 156 2.52 5.04 -16.82
CA ILE A 156 2.07 4.32 -18.01
C ILE A 156 1.25 5.24 -18.95
N ARG A 157 0.28 5.98 -18.41
CA ARG A 157 -0.55 6.93 -19.18
C ARG A 157 0.26 8.03 -19.85
N SER A 158 1.42 8.39 -19.28
CA SER A 158 2.36 9.32 -19.92
C SER A 158 2.99 8.77 -21.21
N GLY A 159 2.81 7.47 -21.50
CA GLY A 159 3.40 6.78 -22.64
C GLY A 159 4.91 6.53 -22.52
N ARG A 160 5.51 6.85 -21.38
CA ARG A 160 6.95 6.65 -21.15
C ARG A 160 7.30 5.21 -20.80
N TYR A 161 6.44 4.55 -20.02
CA TYR A 161 6.64 3.18 -19.56
C TYR A 161 5.46 2.31 -19.97
N LYS A 162 5.73 1.02 -20.17
CA LYS A 162 4.70 0.06 -20.62
C LYS A 162 4.41 -1.01 -19.58
N ARG A 163 5.34 -1.26 -18.65
CA ARG A 163 5.28 -2.40 -17.74
C ARG A 163 5.92 -2.07 -16.40
N LEU A 164 5.09 -1.94 -15.37
CA LEU A 164 5.49 -1.59 -14.02
C LEU A 164 4.94 -2.61 -13.03
N ILE A 165 5.65 -2.82 -11.92
CA ILE A 165 5.15 -3.58 -10.79
C ILE A 165 4.86 -2.62 -9.63
N VAL A 166 3.68 -2.74 -9.04
CA VAL A 166 3.32 -2.11 -7.77
C VAL A 166 3.36 -3.17 -6.70
N VAL A 167 4.13 -2.90 -5.64
CA VAL A 167 4.27 -3.78 -4.48
C VAL A 167 3.67 -3.09 -3.27
N SER A 168 2.99 -3.84 -2.39
CA SER A 168 2.68 -3.42 -1.03
C SER A 168 3.22 -4.49 -0.09
N SER A 169 4.12 -4.14 0.81
CA SER A 169 4.76 -5.09 1.70
C SER A 169 4.99 -4.50 3.07
N GLU A 170 4.49 -5.19 4.10
CA GLU A 170 4.53 -4.69 5.48
C GLU A 170 4.92 -5.80 6.47
N LYS A 171 5.94 -5.55 7.29
CA LYS A 171 6.27 -6.32 8.49
C LYS A 171 5.78 -5.55 9.72
N MET A 172 4.45 -5.47 9.88
CA MET A 172 3.83 -4.71 10.97
C MET A 172 4.14 -5.29 12.35
N SER A 173 4.48 -6.58 12.43
CA SER A 173 4.94 -7.21 13.67
C SER A 173 6.17 -6.54 14.28
N SER A 174 7.03 -5.91 13.46
CA SER A 174 8.22 -5.18 13.91
C SER A 174 7.88 -3.86 14.65
N MET A 175 6.69 -3.32 14.44
CA MET A 175 6.22 -2.06 15.02
C MET A 175 5.06 -2.27 16.01
N THR A 176 4.67 -3.51 16.28
CA THR A 176 3.55 -3.85 17.15
C THR A 176 4.02 -4.10 18.57
N ASP A 177 3.41 -3.40 19.54
CA ASP A 177 3.62 -3.66 20.96
C ASP A 177 2.73 -4.83 21.43
N TYR A 178 3.32 -5.99 21.61
CA TYR A 178 2.60 -7.18 22.09
C TYR A 178 2.26 -7.14 23.60
N THR A 179 2.46 -5.99 24.27
CA THR A 179 1.93 -5.71 25.61
C THR A 179 0.75 -4.72 25.59
N ASP A 180 0.44 -4.15 24.41
CA ASP A 180 -0.72 -3.28 24.22
C ASP A 180 -1.89 -4.02 23.58
N ARG A 181 -2.91 -4.35 24.38
CA ARG A 181 -4.13 -5.03 23.90
C ARG A 181 -4.93 -4.23 22.87
N ALA A 182 -4.70 -2.92 22.75
CA ALA A 182 -5.43 -2.08 21.82
C ALA A 182 -4.92 -2.24 20.38
N THR A 183 -3.65 -2.53 20.20
CA THR A 183 -2.98 -2.59 18.89
C THR A 183 -2.53 -3.98 18.48
N CYS A 184 -2.05 -4.83 19.41
CA CYS A 184 -1.50 -6.14 19.07
C CYS A 184 -2.48 -7.09 18.35
N PRO A 185 -3.81 -7.00 18.49
CA PRO A 185 -4.72 -7.84 17.72
C PRO A 185 -4.91 -7.43 16.25
N LEU A 186 -4.40 -6.25 15.84
CA LEU A 186 -4.79 -5.63 14.56
C LEU A 186 -3.87 -5.98 13.40
N PHE A 187 -2.58 -6.21 13.66
CA PHE A 187 -1.55 -6.20 12.64
C PHE A 187 -0.94 -7.57 12.40
N GLY A 188 -0.64 -7.85 11.14
CA GLY A 188 0.15 -8.98 10.66
C GLY A 188 1.08 -8.57 9.54
N ASP A 189 1.79 -9.53 8.97
CA ASP A 189 2.84 -9.35 7.97
C ASP A 189 2.43 -9.99 6.65
N ALA A 190 2.64 -9.29 5.54
CA ALA A 190 2.39 -9.80 4.20
C ALA A 190 3.08 -8.96 3.12
N GLY A 191 3.24 -9.55 1.94
CA GLY A 191 3.61 -8.88 0.69
C GLY A 191 2.62 -9.18 -0.42
N ALA A 192 2.31 -8.20 -1.25
CA ALA A 192 1.49 -8.36 -2.45
C ALA A 192 2.07 -7.55 -3.60
N ALA A 193 1.90 -8.03 -4.83
CA ALA A 193 2.37 -7.36 -6.02
C ALA A 193 1.32 -7.42 -7.14
N VAL A 194 1.23 -6.36 -7.93
CA VAL A 194 0.44 -6.34 -9.17
C VAL A 194 1.30 -5.89 -10.33
N LEU A 195 1.13 -6.53 -11.48
CA LEU A 195 1.71 -6.13 -12.75
C LEU A 195 0.76 -5.17 -13.44
N LEU A 196 1.25 -3.98 -13.76
CA LEU A 196 0.55 -2.99 -14.57
C LEU A 196 1.17 -2.94 -15.95
N GLU A 197 0.33 -3.05 -16.98
CA GLU A 197 0.73 -2.94 -18.37
C GLU A 197 -0.06 -1.86 -19.11
N ALA A 198 0.57 -1.29 -20.13
CA ALA A 198 -0.08 -0.32 -21.00
C ALA A 198 -1.13 -1.00 -21.91
N THR A 199 -2.29 -0.38 -22.03
CA THR A 199 -3.33 -0.79 -22.98
C THR A 199 -3.91 0.42 -23.70
N THR A 200 -4.38 0.24 -24.92
CA THR A 200 -5.18 1.22 -25.67
C THR A 200 -6.68 0.97 -25.52
N GLU A 201 -7.05 -0.11 -24.87
CA GLU A 201 -8.44 -0.46 -24.62
C GLU A 201 -9.09 0.44 -23.55
N ASP A 202 -10.42 0.49 -23.53
CA ASP A 202 -11.18 1.39 -22.65
C ASP A 202 -11.50 0.73 -21.30
N TYR A 203 -10.53 0.01 -20.72
CA TYR A 203 -10.58 -0.58 -19.39
C TYR A 203 -9.24 -0.46 -18.65
N GLY A 204 -9.21 -0.81 -17.38
CA GLY A 204 -8.03 -0.75 -16.51
C GLY A 204 -8.27 0.12 -15.28
N VAL A 205 -7.25 0.82 -14.81
CA VAL A 205 -7.37 1.81 -13.72
C VAL A 205 -8.04 3.06 -14.28
N ILE A 206 -9.34 3.16 -14.13
CA ILE A 206 -10.14 4.24 -14.76
C ILE A 206 -9.98 5.55 -14.01
N ASP A 207 -10.14 5.53 -12.69
CA ASP A 207 -10.11 6.72 -11.83
C ASP A 207 -9.62 6.35 -10.42
N THR A 208 -8.99 7.30 -9.73
CA THR A 208 -8.57 7.18 -8.35
C THR A 208 -8.87 8.47 -7.58
N LEU A 209 -9.12 8.34 -6.30
CA LEU A 209 -9.33 9.46 -5.39
C LEU A 209 -8.36 9.38 -4.22
N LEU A 210 -7.30 10.16 -4.27
CA LEU A 210 -6.31 10.26 -3.21
C LEU A 210 -6.67 11.43 -2.28
N ARG A 211 -6.69 11.16 -0.97
CA ARG A 211 -6.92 12.18 0.07
C ARG A 211 -5.93 11.99 1.21
N THR A 212 -5.57 13.08 1.85
CA THR A 212 -4.71 13.09 3.04
C THR A 212 -5.26 14.11 4.05
N ASP A 213 -5.33 13.70 5.31
CA ASP A 213 -5.70 14.59 6.42
C ASP A 213 -4.64 14.48 7.53
N GLY A 214 -3.71 15.43 7.55
CA GLY A 214 -2.63 15.49 8.54
C GLY A 214 -3.10 15.93 9.93
N SER A 215 -4.35 16.38 10.10
CA SER A 215 -4.88 16.78 11.43
C SER A 215 -5.00 15.59 12.38
N GLY A 216 -5.13 14.37 11.83
CA GLY A 216 -5.24 13.12 12.59
C GLY A 216 -3.91 12.54 13.08
N LYS A 217 -2.78 13.23 12.94
CA LYS A 217 -1.44 12.69 13.26
C LYS A 217 -1.28 12.15 14.69
N SER A 218 -2.05 12.65 15.66
CA SER A 218 -1.99 12.17 17.04
C SER A 218 -2.77 10.87 17.27
N HIS A 219 -3.67 10.48 16.37
CA HIS A 219 -4.57 9.35 16.56
C HIS A 219 -3.99 8.02 16.08
N LEU A 220 -3.05 8.05 15.12
CA LEU A 220 -2.34 6.88 14.62
C LEU A 220 -0.91 7.30 14.28
N ILE A 221 0.04 6.89 15.10
CA ILE A 221 1.41 7.39 15.05
C ILE A 221 2.41 6.42 15.67
N MET A 222 3.61 6.36 15.13
CA MET A 222 4.81 5.90 15.83
C MET A 222 5.56 7.13 16.30
N LYS A 223 5.65 7.33 17.64
CA LYS A 223 6.07 8.62 18.25
C LYS A 223 7.57 8.88 18.14
N ALA A 224 8.39 7.84 18.01
CA ALA A 224 9.85 7.94 17.84
C ALA A 224 10.36 7.06 16.71
N GLY A 225 11.60 7.28 16.30
CA GLY A 225 12.23 6.59 15.18
C GLY A 225 12.39 7.47 13.94
N GLY A 226 11.74 8.64 13.90
CA GLY A 226 11.90 9.65 12.86
C GLY A 226 12.81 10.80 13.27
N SER A 227 12.94 11.81 12.40
CA SER A 227 13.83 12.97 12.61
C SER A 227 13.41 13.89 13.75
N LEU A 228 12.13 13.90 14.15
CA LEU A 228 11.63 14.70 15.25
C LEU A 228 12.05 14.12 16.62
N HIS A 229 11.93 12.80 16.75
CA HIS A 229 12.33 12.04 17.93
C HIS A 229 13.18 10.87 17.47
N MET A 230 14.49 11.09 17.43
CA MET A 230 15.44 10.06 17.03
C MET A 230 15.44 8.89 18.03
N PRO A 231 15.81 7.67 17.59
CA PRO A 231 15.98 6.54 18.49
C PRO A 231 16.99 6.87 19.60
N SER A 232 16.65 6.60 20.84
CA SER A 232 17.52 6.73 22.01
C SER A 232 17.11 5.71 23.07
N HIS A 233 17.94 5.46 24.06
CA HIS A 233 17.57 4.59 25.19
C HIS A 233 16.25 5.08 25.84
N GLU A 234 16.09 6.38 26.02
CA GLU A 234 14.88 6.96 26.59
C GLU A 234 13.64 6.65 25.75
N THR A 235 13.69 6.84 24.41
CA THR A 235 12.55 6.57 23.53
C THR A 235 12.23 5.08 23.43
N VAL A 236 13.23 4.20 23.55
CA VAL A 236 13.03 2.76 23.59
C VAL A 236 12.42 2.33 24.91
N ASP A 237 12.94 2.81 26.05
CA ASP A 237 12.42 2.50 27.38
C ASP A 237 10.96 2.97 27.56
N GLN A 238 10.60 4.12 26.94
CA GLN A 238 9.23 4.63 26.88
C GLN A 238 8.37 3.94 25.81
N ARG A 239 8.91 2.97 25.07
CA ARG A 239 8.20 2.19 24.01
C ARG A 239 7.63 3.05 22.89
N LEU A 240 8.21 4.21 22.60
CA LEU A 240 7.72 5.16 21.59
C LEU A 240 7.98 4.72 20.14
N HIS A 241 8.74 3.67 19.95
CA HIS A 241 9.03 3.01 18.65
C HIS A 241 7.96 2.01 18.22
N PHE A 242 6.88 1.86 18.97
CA PHE A 242 5.71 1.07 18.59
C PHE A 242 4.57 1.95 18.09
N VAL A 243 3.69 1.34 17.29
CA VAL A 243 2.49 1.99 16.79
C VAL A 243 1.54 2.29 17.94
N TYR A 244 1.14 3.56 18.06
CA TYR A 244 0.07 4.02 18.93
C TYR A 244 -1.19 4.28 18.11
N GLN A 245 -2.35 3.84 18.61
CA GLN A 245 -3.64 4.06 17.96
C GLN A 245 -4.72 4.49 18.97
N GLU A 246 -5.38 5.62 18.70
CA GLU A 246 -6.61 6.01 19.36
C GLU A 246 -7.81 5.39 18.61
N GLY A 247 -8.18 4.18 19.00
CA GLY A 247 -9.08 3.33 18.23
C GLY A 247 -10.44 3.95 17.90
N GLN A 248 -11.05 4.75 18.80
CA GLN A 248 -12.36 5.37 18.56
C GLN A 248 -12.28 6.47 17.49
N ALA A 249 -11.26 7.34 17.54
CA ALA A 249 -11.08 8.40 16.57
C ALA A 249 -10.79 7.82 15.18
N VAL A 250 -9.88 6.85 15.10
CA VAL A 250 -9.54 6.15 13.85
C VAL A 250 -10.77 5.42 13.28
N PHE A 251 -11.53 4.69 14.11
CA PHE A 251 -12.75 4.00 13.67
C PHE A 251 -13.77 4.96 13.05
N LYS A 252 -14.10 6.04 13.76
CA LYS A 252 -15.08 7.03 13.29
C LYS A 252 -14.66 7.63 11.95
N ARG A 253 -13.40 7.99 11.82
CA ARG A 253 -12.87 8.60 10.62
C ARG A 253 -12.85 7.60 9.45
N ALA A 254 -12.37 6.39 9.68
CA ALA A 254 -12.30 5.35 8.65
C ALA A 254 -13.66 5.02 8.05
N VAL A 255 -14.72 4.91 8.87
CA VAL A 255 -16.08 4.65 8.37
C VAL A 255 -16.59 5.78 7.46
N ILE A 256 -16.30 7.03 7.83
CA ILE A 256 -16.74 8.19 7.04
C ILE A 256 -15.95 8.26 5.74
N ASP A 257 -14.62 8.26 5.81
CA ASP A 257 -13.75 8.54 4.67
C ASP A 257 -13.78 7.44 3.61
N MET A 258 -13.88 6.15 4.04
CA MET A 258 -14.02 5.05 3.08
C MET A 258 -15.32 5.14 2.30
N ALA A 259 -16.43 5.45 2.97
CA ALA A 259 -17.71 5.57 2.31
C ALA A 259 -17.76 6.82 1.40
N ASP A 260 -17.30 7.98 1.87
CA ASP A 260 -17.28 9.22 1.09
C ASP A 260 -16.38 9.09 -0.15
N ALA A 261 -15.22 8.41 -0.03
CA ALA A 261 -14.35 8.19 -1.17
C ALA A 261 -14.99 7.27 -2.22
N ALA A 262 -15.65 6.20 -1.79
CA ALA A 262 -16.32 5.27 -2.70
C ALA A 262 -17.55 5.92 -3.37
N GLU A 263 -18.37 6.69 -2.63
CA GLU A 263 -19.50 7.44 -3.22
C GLU A 263 -19.01 8.44 -4.26
N GLU A 264 -17.92 9.16 -3.97
CA GLU A 264 -17.36 10.16 -4.88
C GLU A 264 -16.83 9.53 -6.17
N ILE A 265 -16.11 8.39 -6.08
CA ILE A 265 -15.63 7.66 -7.28
C ILE A 265 -16.80 7.22 -8.16
N VAL A 266 -17.84 6.65 -7.57
CA VAL A 266 -19.05 6.22 -8.30
C VAL A 266 -19.70 7.42 -8.99
N ARG A 267 -19.89 8.50 -8.26
CA ARG A 267 -20.51 9.75 -8.79
C ARG A 267 -19.69 10.38 -9.91
N ARG A 268 -18.36 10.50 -9.75
CA ARG A 268 -17.45 11.10 -10.74
C ARG A 268 -17.45 10.36 -12.08
N ASN A 269 -17.62 9.04 -12.02
CA ASN A 269 -17.62 8.19 -13.21
C ASN A 269 -19.02 7.95 -13.77
N GLY A 270 -20.06 8.64 -13.24
CA GLY A 270 -21.43 8.48 -13.71
C GLY A 270 -22.01 7.09 -13.52
N LEU A 271 -21.46 6.31 -12.60
CA LEU A 271 -21.89 4.95 -12.32
C LEU A 271 -23.07 4.92 -11.34
N THR A 272 -23.88 3.88 -11.46
CA THR A 272 -24.89 3.51 -10.46
C THR A 272 -24.36 2.37 -9.56
N LYS A 273 -24.95 2.19 -8.39
CA LYS A 273 -24.55 1.13 -7.44
C LYS A 273 -24.70 -0.27 -8.02
N ASP A 274 -25.65 -0.47 -8.93
CA ASP A 274 -25.90 -1.77 -9.56
C ASP A 274 -24.80 -2.17 -10.55
N GLN A 275 -24.10 -1.19 -11.10
CA GLN A 275 -22.97 -1.38 -11.99
C GLN A 275 -21.66 -1.73 -11.27
N ILE A 276 -21.66 -1.71 -9.93
CA ILE A 276 -20.53 -2.14 -9.13
C ILE A 276 -20.62 -3.66 -8.93
N ASP A 277 -19.66 -4.40 -9.43
CA ASP A 277 -19.56 -5.84 -9.23
C ASP A 277 -18.94 -6.17 -7.87
N TRP A 278 -17.85 -5.51 -7.50
CA TRP A 278 -17.12 -5.76 -6.27
C TRP A 278 -16.65 -4.50 -5.57
N ILE A 279 -16.73 -4.53 -4.25
CA ILE A 279 -16.05 -3.60 -3.35
C ILE A 279 -14.98 -4.37 -2.60
N VAL A 280 -13.74 -3.91 -2.68
CA VAL A 280 -12.58 -4.48 -1.99
C VAL A 280 -12.08 -3.46 -0.96
N PRO A 281 -12.65 -3.42 0.25
CA PRO A 281 -12.26 -2.45 1.26
C PRO A 281 -10.95 -2.85 1.94
N HIS A 282 -10.26 -1.88 2.56
CA HIS A 282 -9.19 -2.18 3.48
C HIS A 282 -9.69 -3.05 4.64
N GLN A 283 -8.98 -4.14 4.94
CA GLN A 283 -9.37 -5.19 5.88
C GLN A 283 -8.89 -4.91 7.31
N ALA A 284 -9.12 -3.68 7.82
CA ALA A 284 -8.66 -3.29 9.15
C ALA A 284 -9.57 -3.78 10.29
N ASN A 285 -10.87 -3.79 10.06
CA ASN A 285 -11.85 -4.12 11.09
C ASN A 285 -13.19 -4.45 10.43
N LEU A 286 -13.75 -5.61 10.74
CA LEU A 286 -15.01 -6.07 10.14
C LEU A 286 -16.18 -5.08 10.38
N ARG A 287 -16.21 -4.42 11.53
CA ARG A 287 -17.24 -3.42 11.85
C ARG A 287 -17.11 -2.16 11.00
N ILE A 288 -15.88 -1.75 10.62
CA ILE A 288 -15.65 -0.64 9.68
C ILE A 288 -16.14 -1.03 8.30
N ILE A 289 -15.79 -2.23 7.83
CA ILE A 289 -16.20 -2.76 6.53
C ILE A 289 -17.74 -2.79 6.45
N ASP A 290 -18.41 -3.37 7.46
CA ASP A 290 -19.86 -3.45 7.53
C ASP A 290 -20.53 -2.07 7.57
N ALA A 291 -19.96 -1.12 8.30
CA ALA A 291 -20.52 0.23 8.41
C ALA A 291 -20.37 1.01 7.09
N ALA A 292 -19.21 0.93 6.44
CA ALA A 292 -18.97 1.55 5.15
C ALA A 292 -19.88 0.94 4.06
N ALA A 293 -19.99 -0.38 4.00
CA ALA A 293 -20.87 -1.07 3.04
C ALA A 293 -22.34 -0.68 3.21
N ARG A 294 -22.84 -0.61 4.46
CA ARG A 294 -24.21 -0.13 4.73
C ARG A 294 -24.42 1.31 4.27
N ARG A 295 -23.48 2.20 4.53
CA ARG A 295 -23.57 3.60 4.11
C ARG A 295 -23.58 3.73 2.58
N LEU A 296 -22.76 2.94 1.88
CA LEU A 296 -22.78 2.87 0.43
C LEU A 296 -24.07 2.27 -0.14
N GLY A 297 -24.83 1.53 0.68
CA GLY A 297 -26.06 0.85 0.25
C GLY A 297 -25.79 -0.23 -0.80
N VAL A 298 -24.65 -0.90 -0.75
CA VAL A 298 -24.30 -2.01 -1.62
C VAL A 298 -24.60 -3.34 -0.95
N ASN A 299 -25.02 -4.34 -1.76
CA ASN A 299 -25.25 -5.68 -1.24
C ASN A 299 -23.96 -6.27 -0.65
N LYS A 300 -24.06 -6.88 0.53
CA LYS A 300 -22.92 -7.50 1.23
C LYS A 300 -22.24 -8.59 0.40
N ASP A 301 -22.96 -9.28 -0.46
CA ASP A 301 -22.41 -10.31 -1.33
C ASP A 301 -21.39 -9.77 -2.35
N LYS A 302 -21.43 -8.45 -2.61
CA LYS A 302 -20.47 -7.73 -3.45
C LYS A 302 -19.27 -7.16 -2.66
N VAL A 303 -19.21 -7.36 -1.34
CA VAL A 303 -18.13 -6.85 -0.48
C VAL A 303 -17.17 -7.97 -0.14
N MET A 304 -15.93 -7.85 -0.59
CA MET A 304 -14.89 -8.82 -0.26
C MET A 304 -14.51 -8.74 1.23
N ILE A 305 -14.55 -9.87 1.91
CA ILE A 305 -14.19 -10.00 3.33
C ILE A 305 -13.23 -11.16 3.48
N ASN A 306 -11.96 -10.87 3.77
CA ASN A 306 -10.93 -11.87 4.05
C ASN A 306 -10.19 -11.64 5.39
N ILE A 307 -10.67 -10.69 6.19
CA ILE A 307 -10.08 -10.29 7.48
C ILE A 307 -10.02 -11.43 8.52
N ARG A 308 -10.75 -12.52 8.31
CA ARG A 308 -10.76 -13.67 9.24
C ARG A 308 -9.59 -14.63 9.08
N LYS A 309 -8.82 -14.49 8.00
CA LYS A 309 -7.72 -15.40 7.63
C LYS A 309 -6.40 -14.70 7.70
#